data_eb2aca883e3144f01468024f4e12009a
#
_entry.id   eb2aca883e3144f01468024f4e12009a
#
_cell.length_a   1.000
_cell.length_b   1.000
_cell.length_c   1.000
_cell.angle_alpha   90.00
_cell.angle_beta   90.00
_cell.angle_gamma   90.00
#
_symmetry.space_group_name_H-M   'P 1'
#
loop_
_entity.id
_entity.type
_entity.pdbx_description
1 polymer ?
#
loop_
_entity_poly.entity_id
_entity_poly.type
_entity_poly.pdbx_seq_one_letter_code
_entity_poly.pdbx_strand_id
1 'polypeptide(L)' 'MSDGYLIYGEIEIIKLDNEFNTLWKFSGRDIFVSTTGKNAFELTDHSIKLYDFNDNFYEIDFDGKLINEELKGE' A
#
# COMPACT_ATOMS: atom_id res chain seq x y z
N MET A 1 -16.37 9.19 3.66
CA MET A 1 -15.43 8.37 4.19
C MET A 1 -15.77 6.94 3.95
N SER A 2 -14.85 6.20 3.61
CA SER A 2 -15.16 4.86 3.26
C SER A 2 -15.35 4.03 4.49
N ASP A 3 -16.16 3.03 4.36
CA ASP A 3 -16.38 2.09 5.41
C ASP A 3 -15.44 0.94 5.24
N GLY A 4 -15.18 0.23 6.32
CA GLY A 4 -14.39 -0.95 6.24
C GLY A 4 -13.03 -0.79 6.88
N TYR A 5 -12.13 -1.68 6.52
CA TYR A 5 -10.83 -1.78 7.17
C TYR A 5 -9.72 -1.89 6.16
N LEU A 6 -8.59 -1.30 6.49
CA LEU A 6 -7.40 -1.41 5.67
C LEU A 6 -6.35 -2.15 6.49
N ILE A 7 -5.90 -3.27 6.00
CA ILE A 7 -4.91 -4.08 6.69
C ILE A 7 -3.58 -3.90 6.00
N TYR A 8 -2.60 -3.43 6.73
CA TYR A 8 -1.26 -3.24 6.21
C TYR A 8 -0.39 -4.41 6.65
N GLY A 9 0.11 -5.16 5.70
CA GLY A 9 1.02 -6.26 5.97
C GLY A 9 2.31 -6.05 5.22
N GLU A 10 3.33 -6.82 5.57
CA GLU A 10 4.61 -6.69 4.88
C GLU A 10 4.54 -7.17 3.45
N ILE A 11 3.66 -8.11 3.16
CA ILE A 11 3.59 -8.70 1.85
C ILE A 11 2.56 -8.00 0.98
N GLU A 12 1.46 -7.57 1.57
CA GLU A 12 0.38 -6.97 0.78
C GLU A 12 -0.48 -6.08 1.66
N ILE A 13 -1.20 -5.20 1.00
CA ILE A 13 -2.21 -4.36 1.63
C ILE A 13 -3.56 -4.92 1.25
N ILE A 14 -4.45 -5.06 2.20
CA ILE A 14 -5.76 -5.68 1.97
C ILE A 14 -6.84 -4.72 2.43
N LYS A 15 -7.83 -4.49 1.58
CA LYS A 15 -8.99 -3.69 1.95
C LYS A 15 -10.18 -4.60 2.17
N LEU A 16 -10.85 -4.43 3.30
CA LEU A 16 -12.03 -5.22 3.66
C LEU A 16 -13.22 -4.28 3.80
N ASP A 17 -14.41 -4.81 3.54
CA ASP A 17 -15.62 -4.06 3.83
C ASP A 17 -15.99 -4.26 5.30
N ASN A 18 -17.15 -3.73 5.71
CA ASN A 18 -17.58 -3.80 7.10
C ASN A 18 -17.91 -5.21 7.56
N GLU A 19 -18.06 -6.13 6.64
CA GLU A 19 -18.35 -7.52 6.97
C GLU A 19 -17.12 -8.40 6.79
N PHE A 20 -15.94 -7.77 6.63
CA PHE A 20 -14.66 -8.45 6.49
C PHE A 20 -14.51 -9.22 5.18
N ASN A 21 -15.27 -8.84 4.17
CA ASN A 21 -15.05 -9.38 2.83
C ASN A 21 -13.92 -8.60 2.16
N THR A 22 -13.04 -9.30 1.47
CA THR A 22 -11.93 -8.67 0.78
C THR A 22 -12.44 -7.92 -0.44
N LEU A 23 -12.18 -6.62 -0.48
CA LEU A 23 -12.55 -5.81 -1.63
C LEU A 23 -11.42 -5.76 -2.65
N TRP A 24 -10.18 -5.61 -2.20
CA TRP A 24 -9.03 -5.67 -3.08
C TRP A 24 -7.77 -5.94 -2.27
N LYS A 25 -6.72 -6.34 -2.98
CA LYS A 25 -5.39 -6.54 -2.42
C LYS A 25 -4.38 -5.89 -3.34
N PHE A 26 -3.30 -5.41 -2.76
CA PHE A 26 -2.21 -4.85 -3.53
C PHE A 26 -0.89 -5.35 -2.98
N SER A 27 -0.02 -5.82 -3.85
CA SER A 27 1.33 -6.21 -3.45
C SER A 27 2.32 -5.55 -4.40
N GLY A 28 3.51 -5.28 -3.88
CA GLY A 28 4.56 -4.67 -4.68
C GLY A 28 5.56 -5.70 -5.14
N ARG A 29 6.72 -5.21 -5.58
CA ARG A 29 7.77 -6.08 -6.08
C ARG A 29 8.57 -6.73 -4.97
N ASP A 30 8.47 -6.17 -3.77
CA ASP A 30 9.17 -6.68 -2.60
C ASP A 30 8.32 -6.38 -1.39
N ILE A 31 8.78 -6.80 -0.23
CA ILE A 31 8.01 -6.58 1.00
C ILE A 31 7.98 -5.09 1.34
N PHE A 32 6.92 -4.68 1.99
CA PHE A 32 6.71 -3.28 2.35
C PHE A 32 7.37 -2.97 3.67
N VAL A 33 8.69 -2.86 3.64
CA VAL A 33 9.49 -2.55 4.80
C VAL A 33 10.50 -1.49 4.38
N SER A 34 10.60 -0.43 5.16
CA SER A 34 11.55 0.63 4.84
C SER A 34 12.91 0.31 5.44
N THR A 35 13.95 0.49 4.67
CA THR A 35 15.32 0.29 5.15
C THR A 35 15.94 1.56 5.65
N THR A 36 15.26 2.70 5.51
CA THR A 36 15.86 4.00 5.83
C THR A 36 15.24 4.65 7.06
N GLY A 37 14.40 3.93 7.77
CA GLY A 37 13.75 4.49 8.95
C GLY A 37 12.49 5.28 8.64
N LYS A 38 12.13 5.42 7.39
CA LYS A 38 10.88 6.07 7.03
C LYS A 38 9.73 5.10 7.21
N ASN A 39 8.53 5.64 7.25
CA ASN A 39 7.34 4.79 7.25
C ASN A 39 7.20 4.15 5.89
N ALA A 40 7.01 2.84 5.86
CA ALA A 40 6.78 2.13 4.61
C ALA A 40 5.35 2.29 4.12
N PHE A 41 4.48 2.84 4.94
CA PHE A 41 3.07 3.00 4.65
C PHE A 41 2.64 4.38 5.10
N GLU A 42 1.96 5.11 4.20
CA GLU A 42 1.46 6.44 4.56
C GLU A 42 0.08 6.62 3.93
N LEU A 43 -0.88 6.98 4.76
CA LEU A 43 -2.25 7.21 4.31
C LEU A 43 -2.45 8.71 4.13
N THR A 44 -2.89 9.12 2.95
CA THR A 44 -3.20 10.52 2.69
C THR A 44 -4.70 10.67 2.47
N ASP A 45 -5.14 11.89 2.23
CA ASP A 45 -6.56 12.15 1.95
C ASP A 45 -7.01 11.54 0.64
N HIS A 46 -6.09 11.26 -0.26
CA HIS A 46 -6.44 10.85 -1.60
C HIS A 46 -5.92 9.48 -1.97
N SER A 47 -4.93 8.97 -1.23
CA SER A 47 -4.24 7.80 -1.70
C SER A 47 -3.47 7.14 -0.57
N ILE A 48 -2.86 6.02 -0.89
CA ILE A 48 -2.02 5.27 0.01
C ILE A 48 -0.63 5.21 -0.62
N LYS A 49 0.38 5.66 0.11
CA LYS A 49 1.75 5.65 -0.36
C LYS A 49 2.52 4.54 0.31
N LEU A 50 3.28 3.80 -0.46
CA LEU A 50 3.97 2.61 0.02
C LEU A 50 5.41 2.61 -0.46
N TYR A 51 6.29 2.07 0.38
CA TYR A 51 7.69 1.85 0.02
C TYR A 51 8.03 0.41 0.32
N ASP A 52 8.75 -0.24 -0.58
CA ASP A 52 9.16 -1.61 -0.34
C ASP A 52 10.61 -1.65 0.15
N PHE A 53 11.13 -2.86 0.32
CA PHE A 53 12.45 -3.06 0.88
C PHE A 53 13.55 -2.47 0.01
N ASN A 54 13.31 -2.35 -1.28
CA ASN A 54 14.28 -1.78 -2.23
C ASN A 54 14.03 -0.30 -2.47
N ASP A 55 13.23 0.34 -1.63
CA ASP A 55 12.89 1.76 -1.72
C ASP A 55 12.11 2.11 -2.99
N ASN A 56 11.47 1.14 -3.61
CA ASN A 56 10.54 1.44 -4.67
C ASN A 56 9.31 2.10 -4.06
N PHE A 57 8.79 3.08 -4.77
CA PHE A 57 7.64 3.84 -4.30
C PHE A 57 6.40 3.45 -5.09
N TYR A 58 5.30 3.29 -4.38
CA TYR A 58 4.00 3.00 -4.99
C TYR A 58 2.96 3.91 -4.38
N GLU A 59 2.06 4.39 -5.23
CA GLU A 59 0.91 5.14 -4.73
C GLU A 59 -0.33 4.52 -5.34
N ILE A 60 -1.27 4.10 -4.51
CA ILE A 60 -2.51 3.49 -4.98
C ILE A 60 -3.67 4.33 -4.48
N ASP A 61 -4.78 4.29 -5.20
CA ASP A 61 -5.98 4.98 -4.74
C ASP A 61 -6.74 4.07 -3.79
N PHE A 62 -7.88 4.55 -3.30
CA PHE A 62 -8.63 3.78 -2.31
C PHE A 62 -9.41 2.63 -2.94
N ASP A 63 -9.38 2.50 -4.24
CA ASP A 63 -9.92 1.33 -4.92
C ASP A 63 -8.85 0.30 -5.24
N GLY A 64 -7.62 0.55 -4.79
CA GLY A 64 -6.54 -0.40 -5.00
C GLY A 64 -5.83 -0.27 -6.32
N LYS A 65 -6.07 0.80 -7.05
CA LYS A 65 -5.42 1.00 -8.34
C LYS A 65 -4.11 1.73 -8.18
N LEU A 66 -3.10 1.26 -8.88
CA LEU A 66 -1.79 1.93 -8.88
C LEU A 66 -1.90 3.21 -9.69
N ILE A 67 -1.63 4.35 -9.06
CA ILE A 67 -1.71 5.64 -9.74
C ILE A 67 -0.34 6.27 -9.91
N ASN A 68 0.68 5.80 -9.20
CA ASN A 68 2.01 6.33 -9.36
C ASN A 68 3.01 5.28 -8.90
N GLU A 69 4.19 5.26 -9.53
CA GLU A 69 5.17 4.25 -9.20
C GLU A 69 6.55 4.78 -9.56
N GLU A 70 7.49 4.66 -8.64
CA GLU A 70 8.89 4.99 -8.91
C GLU A 70 9.74 3.84 -8.47
N LEU A 71 10.38 3.19 -9.42
CA LEU A 71 11.23 2.04 -9.14
C LEU A 71 12.67 2.49 -9.05
N LYS A 72 13.37 2.03 -8.00
CA LYS A 72 14.74 2.40 -7.86
C LYS A 72 15.62 1.21 -8.05
N GLY A 73 16.01 0.55 -7.82
CA GLY A 73 16.76 -0.60 -7.82
C GLY A 73 17.21 -1.17 -9.09
N GLU A 74 17.18 -0.52 -10.00
CA GLU A 74 17.58 -1.15 -11.10
C GLU A 74 18.67 -0.87 -11.64
#